data_017f784e7d90ddd671a2c8f001f5e4f2
#
_entry.id   017f784e7d90ddd671a2c8f001f5e4f2
#
_cell.length_a   1.000
_cell.length_b   1.000
_cell.length_c   1.000
_cell.angle_alpha   90.00
_cell.angle_beta   90.00
_cell.angle_gamma   90.00
#
_symmetry.space_group_name_H-M   'P 1'
#
loop_
_entity.id
_entity.type
_entity.pdbx_description
1 polymer ?
#
loop_
_entity_poly.entity_id
_entity_poly.type
_entity_poly.pdbx_seq_one_letter_code
_entity_poly.pdbx_strand_id
1 'polypeptide(L)'
;MPADEQIERLMNEYGDAILRMCYLYLKDYQLAEDAAQETFIKAMNAYDKFDHKSSEKTWITRIAINCSKNIIRTQWFRNSRNNYEDYMQSETHNPVEACLEKNSVTSAIMKLNTNDRKLIILYYYQELAIKEIALIIGRSENTTIQRLNRARRKLKEILVEVGYGER
;
A
#
# COMPACT_ATOMS: atom_id res chain seq x y z
N MET A 1 -15.42 -3.46 -25.39
CA MET A 1 -14.03 -2.97 -25.26
C MET A 1 -13.10 -4.18 -25.15
N PRO A 2 -12.13 -4.30 -26.03
CA PRO A 2 -11.15 -5.39 -25.95
C PRO A 2 -10.43 -5.39 -24.60
N ALA A 3 -10.03 -6.56 -24.12
CA ALA A 3 -9.35 -6.70 -22.83
C ALA A 3 -8.07 -5.85 -22.74
N ASP A 4 -7.33 -5.74 -23.83
CA ASP A 4 -6.10 -4.95 -23.91
C ASP A 4 -6.33 -3.45 -23.72
N GLU A 5 -7.39 -2.90 -24.32
CA GLU A 5 -7.77 -1.49 -24.15
C GLU A 5 -8.24 -1.23 -22.72
N GLN A 6 -8.93 -2.18 -22.12
CA GLN A 6 -9.42 -2.08 -20.76
C GLN A 6 -8.27 -2.03 -19.74
N ILE A 7 -7.28 -2.88 -19.90
CA ILE A 7 -6.11 -2.89 -18.99
C ILE A 7 -5.26 -1.64 -19.18
N GLU A 8 -5.06 -1.19 -20.40
CA GLU A 8 -4.35 0.06 -20.69
C GLU A 8 -5.00 1.25 -20.00
N ARG A 9 -6.34 1.34 -20.08
CA ARG A 9 -7.11 2.37 -19.37
C ARG A 9 -6.90 2.31 -17.86
N LEU A 10 -6.99 1.11 -17.27
CA LEU A 10 -6.78 0.90 -15.84
C LEU A 10 -5.37 1.30 -15.41
N MET A 11 -4.36 0.92 -16.18
CA MET A 11 -2.97 1.29 -15.90
C MET A 11 -2.74 2.80 -16.02
N ASN A 12 -3.33 3.46 -17.01
CA ASN A 12 -3.23 4.90 -17.18
C ASN A 12 -3.92 5.65 -16.05
N GLU A 13 -5.07 5.17 -15.60
CA GLU A 13 -5.87 5.84 -14.57
C GLU A 13 -5.34 5.58 -13.15
N TYR A 14 -4.96 4.37 -12.83
CA TYR A 14 -4.60 3.94 -11.46
C TYR A 14 -3.15 3.55 -11.27
N GLY A 15 -2.37 3.42 -12.33
CA GLY A 15 -1.01 2.86 -12.27
C GLY A 15 -0.08 3.57 -11.29
N ASP A 16 0.01 4.88 -11.36
CA ASP A 16 0.88 5.67 -10.49
C ASP A 16 0.44 5.60 -9.02
N ALA A 17 -0.86 5.71 -8.78
CA ALA A 17 -1.42 5.63 -7.43
C ALA A 17 -1.20 4.24 -6.79
N ILE A 18 -1.38 3.18 -7.56
CA ILE A 18 -1.17 1.80 -7.10
C ILE A 18 0.32 1.56 -6.81
N LEU A 19 1.22 1.97 -7.70
CA LEU A 19 2.66 1.82 -7.50
C LEU A 19 3.13 2.56 -6.24
N ARG A 20 2.69 3.81 -6.08
CA ARG A 20 3.02 4.63 -4.90
C ARG A 20 2.52 4.01 -3.61
N MET A 21 1.28 3.51 -3.62
CA MET A 21 0.68 2.83 -2.48
C MET A 21 1.48 1.56 -2.12
N CYS A 22 1.80 0.74 -3.09
CA CYS A 22 2.60 -0.48 -2.88
C CYS A 22 3.99 -0.14 -2.31
N TYR A 23 4.61 0.93 -2.80
CA TYR A 23 5.91 1.39 -2.28
C TYR A 23 5.82 1.81 -0.80
N LEU A 24 4.84 2.62 -0.45
CA LEU A 24 4.64 3.04 0.94
C LEU A 24 4.36 1.85 1.87
N TYR A 25 3.65 0.85 1.37
CA TYR A 25 3.30 -0.33 2.14
C TYR A 25 4.47 -1.32 2.28
N LEU A 26 5.21 -1.57 1.20
CA LEU A 26 6.29 -2.57 1.14
C LEU A 26 7.66 -2.01 1.51
N LYS A 27 7.87 -0.69 1.42
CA LYS A 27 9.13 0.01 1.65
C LYS A 27 10.27 -0.40 0.71
N ASP A 28 9.97 -1.05 -0.38
CA ASP A 28 10.92 -1.54 -1.37
C ASP A 28 10.35 -1.29 -2.75
N TYR A 29 11.08 -0.52 -3.57
CA TYR A 29 10.58 -0.11 -4.88
C TYR A 29 10.45 -1.30 -5.83
N GLN A 30 11.41 -2.22 -5.82
CA GLN A 30 11.38 -3.41 -6.66
C GLN A 30 10.18 -4.30 -6.33
N LEU A 31 9.92 -4.52 -5.05
CA LEU A 31 8.75 -5.28 -4.60
C LEU A 31 7.45 -4.53 -4.92
N ALA A 32 7.46 -3.21 -4.85
CA ALA A 32 6.30 -2.39 -5.22
C ALA A 32 5.98 -2.51 -6.71
N GLU A 33 6.97 -2.49 -7.58
CA GLU A 33 6.79 -2.73 -9.01
C GLU A 33 6.20 -4.12 -9.27
N ASP A 34 6.72 -5.15 -8.60
CA ASP A 34 6.21 -6.52 -8.72
C ASP A 34 4.75 -6.61 -8.25
N ALA A 35 4.41 -5.99 -7.13
CA ALA A 35 3.05 -5.95 -6.61
C ALA A 35 2.09 -5.21 -7.55
N ALA A 36 2.50 -4.06 -8.08
CA ALA A 36 1.70 -3.29 -9.01
C ALA A 36 1.45 -4.07 -10.32
N GLN A 37 2.48 -4.68 -10.85
CA GLN A 37 2.40 -5.50 -12.05
C GLN A 37 1.43 -6.69 -11.88
N GLU A 38 1.57 -7.41 -10.77
CA GLU A 38 0.67 -8.52 -10.44
C GLU A 38 -0.76 -8.05 -10.24
N THR A 39 -0.94 -6.87 -9.65
CA THR A 39 -2.25 -6.25 -9.46
C THR A 39 -2.98 -6.07 -10.79
N PHE A 40 -2.31 -5.48 -11.78
CA PHE A 40 -2.92 -5.26 -13.10
C PHE A 40 -3.17 -6.54 -13.87
N ILE A 41 -2.30 -7.54 -13.75
CA ILE A 41 -2.51 -8.88 -14.32
C ILE A 41 -3.78 -9.52 -13.73
N LYS A 42 -3.91 -9.49 -12.42
CA LYS A 42 -5.11 -10.03 -11.72
C LYS A 42 -6.37 -9.23 -12.06
N ALA A 43 -6.26 -7.91 -12.12
CA ALA A 43 -7.37 -7.04 -12.51
C ALA A 43 -7.85 -7.36 -13.94
N MET A 44 -6.94 -7.53 -14.88
CA MET A 44 -7.28 -7.93 -16.25
C MET A 44 -8.03 -9.25 -16.28
N ASN A 45 -7.54 -10.26 -15.57
CA ASN A 45 -8.13 -11.60 -15.55
C ASN A 45 -9.48 -11.66 -14.83
N ALA A 46 -9.75 -10.74 -13.92
CA ALA A 46 -10.96 -10.73 -13.09
C ALA A 46 -11.96 -9.64 -13.47
N TYR A 47 -11.65 -8.78 -14.44
CA TYR A 47 -12.48 -7.62 -14.75
C TYR A 47 -13.90 -8.01 -15.18
N ASP A 48 -14.04 -9.06 -15.97
CA ASP A 48 -15.36 -9.55 -16.42
C ASP A 48 -16.25 -10.02 -15.26
N LYS A 49 -15.66 -10.38 -14.14
CA LYS A 49 -16.35 -10.82 -12.92
C LYS A 49 -16.57 -9.70 -11.92
N PHE A 50 -16.07 -8.50 -12.22
CA PHE A 50 -16.27 -7.34 -11.37
C PHE A 50 -17.74 -6.92 -11.40
N ASP A 51 -18.41 -7.01 -10.26
CA ASP A 51 -19.86 -6.81 -10.13
C ASP A 51 -20.28 -5.35 -9.89
N HIS A 52 -19.33 -4.43 -9.87
CA HIS A 52 -19.55 -2.99 -9.64
C HIS A 52 -20.22 -2.65 -8.29
N LYS A 53 -20.17 -3.54 -7.30
CA LYS A 53 -20.69 -3.26 -5.95
C LYS A 53 -19.82 -2.25 -5.18
N SER A 54 -18.59 -2.09 -5.58
CA SER A 54 -17.68 -1.03 -5.11
C SER A 54 -17.24 -0.20 -6.31
N SER A 55 -16.58 0.94 -6.06
CA SER A 55 -15.91 1.66 -7.13
C SER A 55 -14.78 0.79 -7.72
N GLU A 56 -14.46 1.04 -8.96
CA GLU A 56 -13.31 0.41 -9.63
C GLU A 56 -12.00 0.66 -8.88
N LYS A 57 -11.82 1.88 -8.36
CA LYS A 57 -10.69 2.26 -7.53
C LYS A 57 -10.58 1.39 -6.27
N THR A 58 -11.67 1.20 -5.54
CA THR A 58 -11.71 0.36 -4.34
C THR A 58 -11.41 -1.09 -4.68
N TRP A 59 -11.97 -1.59 -5.76
CA TRP A 59 -11.76 -2.95 -6.22
C TRP A 59 -10.29 -3.22 -6.57
N ILE A 60 -9.67 -2.35 -7.37
CA ILE A 60 -8.25 -2.52 -7.74
C ILE A 60 -7.30 -2.29 -6.56
N THR A 61 -7.63 -1.39 -5.65
CA THR A 61 -6.88 -1.16 -4.42
C THR A 61 -6.89 -2.43 -3.53
N ARG A 62 -8.02 -3.10 -3.44
CA ARG A 62 -8.12 -4.38 -2.71
C ARG A 62 -7.22 -5.46 -3.32
N ILE A 63 -7.18 -5.56 -4.64
CA ILE A 63 -6.28 -6.49 -5.33
C ILE A 63 -4.82 -6.15 -4.98
N ALA A 64 -4.45 -4.88 -5.04
CA ALA A 64 -3.09 -4.41 -4.74
C ALA A 64 -2.67 -4.69 -3.28
N ILE A 65 -3.56 -4.49 -2.33
CA ILE A 65 -3.31 -4.81 -0.92
C ILE A 65 -3.10 -6.32 -0.74
N ASN A 66 -3.90 -7.14 -1.40
CA ASN A 66 -3.76 -8.60 -1.33
C ASN A 66 -2.44 -9.08 -1.96
N CYS A 67 -2.05 -8.52 -3.10
CA CYS A 67 -0.75 -8.80 -3.73
C CYS A 67 0.41 -8.41 -2.80
N SER A 68 0.34 -7.24 -2.20
CA SER A 68 1.37 -6.74 -1.28
C SER A 68 1.47 -7.59 -0.01
N LYS A 69 0.35 -8.00 0.56
CA LYS A 69 0.32 -8.93 1.70
C LYS A 69 0.98 -10.27 1.36
N ASN A 70 0.72 -10.81 0.18
CA ASN A 70 1.33 -12.06 -0.27
C ASN A 70 2.84 -11.93 -0.40
N ILE A 71 3.33 -10.80 -0.90
CA ILE A 71 4.77 -10.52 -0.98
C ILE A 71 5.39 -10.48 0.41
N ILE A 72 4.80 -9.77 1.36
CA ILE A 72 5.28 -9.69 2.75
C ILE A 72 5.34 -11.09 3.37
N ARG A 73 4.29 -11.88 3.20
CA ARG A 73 4.23 -13.24 3.72
C ARG A 73 5.32 -14.14 3.13
N THR A 74 5.54 -14.05 1.82
CA THR A 74 6.56 -14.82 1.12
C THR A 74 7.96 -14.40 1.57
N GLN A 75 8.21 -13.10 1.73
CA GLN A 75 9.47 -12.56 2.24
C GLN A 75 9.73 -13.04 3.67
N TRP A 76 8.73 -13.00 4.53
CA TRP A 76 8.83 -13.48 5.90
C TRP A 76 9.23 -14.97 5.95
N PHE A 77 8.62 -15.83 5.14
CA PHE A 77 8.98 -17.25 5.05
C PHE A 77 10.39 -17.47 4.53
N ARG A 78 10.84 -16.70 3.55
CA ARG A 78 12.22 -16.77 3.05
C ARG A 78 13.23 -16.35 4.11
N ASN A 79 12.94 -15.28 4.85
CA ASN A 79 13.82 -14.74 5.90
C ASN A 79 13.93 -15.68 7.12
N SER A 80 12.88 -16.42 7.43
CA SER A 80 12.93 -17.42 8.50
C SER A 80 13.75 -18.66 8.15
N ARG A 81 14.06 -18.87 6.86
CA ARG A 81 14.91 -19.98 6.38
C ARG A 81 16.34 -19.58 6.10
N ASN A 82 16.59 -18.33 5.76
CA ASN A 82 17.92 -17.77 5.48
C ASN A 82 18.26 -16.74 6.54
N ASN A 83 19.50 -16.76 7.04
CA ASN A 83 19.98 -15.85 8.05
C ASN A 83 19.72 -14.37 7.67
N TYR A 84 19.32 -13.60 8.66
CA TYR A 84 18.84 -12.21 8.67
C TYR A 84 19.76 -11.18 7.99
N GLU A 85 20.96 -11.54 7.58
CA GLU A 85 22.02 -10.58 7.21
C GLU A 85 21.98 -10.09 5.77
N ASP A 86 21.32 -10.81 4.85
CA ASP A 86 21.35 -10.48 3.40
C ASP A 86 20.25 -9.49 2.96
N TYR A 87 19.26 -9.21 3.80
CA TYR A 87 18.08 -8.44 3.40
C TYR A 87 18.15 -6.94 3.66
N MET A 88 19.13 -6.48 4.42
CA MET A 88 19.29 -5.06 4.78
C MET A 88 20.07 -4.24 3.74
N GLN A 89 20.52 -4.83 2.64
CA GLN A 89 21.45 -4.20 1.70
C GLN A 89 21.05 -4.22 0.23
N SER A 90 19.77 -4.18 -0.11
CA SER A 90 19.45 -3.75 -1.47
C SER A 90 19.22 -2.23 -1.48
N GLU A 91 20.31 -1.49 -1.31
CA GLU A 91 20.35 -0.08 -1.64
C GLU A 91 20.26 0.10 -3.16
N THR A 92 19.11 -0.20 -3.74
CA THR A 92 18.80 0.28 -5.07
C THR A 92 18.38 1.73 -4.92
N HIS A 93 19.30 2.65 -5.12
CA HIS A 93 19.02 4.08 -5.16
C HIS A 93 18.16 4.40 -6.38
N ASN A 94 16.84 4.29 -6.21
CA ASN A 94 15.91 4.81 -7.17
C ASN A 94 15.68 6.30 -6.86
N PRO A 95 15.76 7.22 -7.86
CA PRO A 95 15.49 8.65 -7.63
C PRO A 95 14.13 8.94 -7.00
N VAL A 96 13.13 8.10 -7.26
CA VAL A 96 11.80 8.22 -6.66
C VAL A 96 11.85 7.89 -5.16
N GLU A 97 12.58 6.85 -4.77
CA GLU A 97 12.82 6.50 -3.36
C GLU A 97 13.51 7.65 -2.62
N ALA A 98 14.58 8.18 -3.19
CA ALA A 98 15.31 9.30 -2.60
C ALA A 98 14.43 10.54 -2.43
N CYS A 99 13.53 10.81 -3.38
CA CYS A 99 12.59 11.92 -3.31
C CYS A 99 11.53 11.71 -2.21
N LEU A 100 11.01 10.51 -2.05
CA LEU A 100 10.02 10.16 -1.03
C LEU A 100 10.62 10.11 0.38
N GLU A 101 11.84 9.62 0.52
CA GLU A 101 12.55 9.55 1.81
C GLU A 101 12.87 10.92 2.42
N LYS A 102 12.98 11.97 1.61
CA LYS A 102 13.21 13.34 2.07
C LYS A 102 11.98 13.99 2.71
N ASN A 103 10.78 13.42 2.53
CA ASN A 103 9.57 13.94 3.12
C ASN A 103 9.41 13.38 4.55
N SER A 104 9.33 14.30 5.54
CA SER A 104 9.20 13.92 6.96
C SER A 104 7.95 13.09 7.26
N VAL A 105 6.85 13.38 6.59
CA VAL A 105 5.58 12.65 6.75
C VAL A 105 5.70 11.25 6.19
N THR A 106 6.26 11.10 5.00
CA THR A 106 6.53 9.78 4.38
C THR A 106 7.47 8.95 5.27
N SER A 107 8.54 9.56 5.75
CA SER A 107 9.49 8.91 6.68
C SER A 107 8.80 8.44 7.95
N ALA A 108 7.90 9.25 8.52
CA ALA A 108 7.12 8.88 9.71
C ALA A 108 6.16 7.71 9.42
N ILE A 109 5.50 7.72 8.29
CA ILE A 109 4.61 6.63 7.85
C ILE A 109 5.39 5.33 7.71
N MET A 110 6.60 5.39 7.17
CA MET A 110 7.48 4.24 7.01
C MET A 110 7.89 3.60 8.35
N LYS A 111 7.85 4.37 9.46
CA LYS A 111 8.15 3.87 10.81
C LYS A 111 6.96 3.16 11.47
N LEU A 112 5.76 3.31 10.96
CA LEU A 112 4.60 2.58 11.46
C LEU A 112 4.73 1.08 11.18
N ASN A 113 4.13 0.25 12.04
CA ASN A 113 4.00 -1.16 11.72
C ASN A 113 3.10 -1.35 10.46
N THR A 114 3.20 -2.51 9.85
CA THR A 114 2.54 -2.82 8.57
C THR A 114 1.02 -2.59 8.62
N ASN A 115 0.35 -2.98 9.69
CA ASN A 115 -1.10 -2.86 9.82
C ASN A 115 -1.55 -1.40 9.96
N ASP A 116 -0.84 -0.62 10.79
CA ASP A 116 -1.14 0.80 10.97
C ASP A 116 -0.82 1.59 9.71
N ARG A 117 0.31 1.30 9.08
CA ARG A 117 0.73 1.94 7.82
C ARG A 117 -0.30 1.71 6.72
N LYS A 118 -0.81 0.51 6.58
CA LYS A 118 -1.86 0.17 5.61
C LYS A 118 -3.09 1.06 5.76
N LEU A 119 -3.58 1.25 6.99
CA LEU A 119 -4.75 2.08 7.24
C LEU A 119 -4.53 3.54 6.90
N ILE A 120 -3.37 4.08 7.26
CA ILE A 120 -2.99 5.46 6.92
C ILE A 120 -2.92 5.64 5.40
N ILE A 121 -2.32 4.70 4.69
CA ILE A 121 -2.21 4.73 3.23
C ILE A 121 -3.59 4.71 2.57
N LEU A 122 -4.46 3.80 2.99
CA LEU A 122 -5.79 3.66 2.42
C LEU A 122 -6.65 4.90 2.66
N TYR A 123 -6.55 5.51 3.81
CA TYR A 123 -7.35 6.67 4.16
C TYR A 123 -6.84 7.97 3.54
N TYR A 124 -5.55 8.25 3.65
CA TYR A 124 -4.98 9.54 3.23
C TYR A 124 -4.47 9.56 1.79
N TYR A 125 -3.85 8.50 1.31
CA TYR A 125 -3.30 8.45 -0.05
C TYR A 125 -4.29 7.96 -1.07
N GLN A 126 -5.08 6.94 -0.74
CA GLN A 126 -6.13 6.43 -1.62
C GLN A 126 -7.47 7.16 -1.44
N GLU A 127 -7.58 7.97 -0.41
CA GLU A 127 -8.78 8.76 -0.10
C GLU A 127 -10.06 7.93 -0.02
N LEU A 128 -9.96 6.72 0.52
CA LEU A 128 -11.09 5.82 0.65
C LEU A 128 -11.93 6.15 1.89
N ALA A 129 -13.25 6.00 1.77
CA ALA A 129 -14.16 6.09 2.89
C ALA A 129 -13.96 4.92 3.86
N ILE A 130 -14.32 5.11 5.12
CA ILE A 130 -14.22 4.07 6.17
C ILE A 130 -14.91 2.77 5.73
N LYS A 131 -16.08 2.86 5.12
CA LYS A 131 -16.83 1.71 4.62
C LYS A 131 -16.02 0.89 3.61
N GLU A 132 -15.33 1.57 2.69
CA GLU A 132 -14.49 0.94 1.67
C GLU A 132 -13.24 0.29 2.28
N ILE A 133 -12.60 0.98 3.23
CA ILE A 133 -11.45 0.44 3.96
C ILE A 133 -11.85 -0.80 4.75
N ALA A 134 -13.00 -0.77 5.41
CA ALA A 134 -13.55 -1.91 6.16
C ALA A 134 -13.71 -3.15 5.27
N LEU A 135 -14.23 -2.95 4.04
CA LEU A 135 -14.33 -4.02 3.06
C LEU A 135 -12.96 -4.59 2.67
N ILE A 136 -11.97 -3.73 2.46
CA ILE A 136 -10.62 -4.14 2.05
C ILE A 136 -9.93 -4.94 3.15
N ILE A 137 -10.02 -4.49 4.41
CA ILE A 137 -9.34 -5.17 5.54
C ILE A 137 -10.17 -6.30 6.15
N GLY A 138 -11.42 -6.48 5.71
CA GLY A 138 -12.29 -7.54 6.21
C GLY A 138 -12.71 -7.36 7.67
N ARG A 139 -13.00 -6.13 8.08
CA ARG A 139 -13.42 -5.78 9.44
C ARG A 139 -14.68 -4.91 9.43
N SER A 140 -15.33 -4.77 10.58
CA SER A 140 -16.46 -3.86 10.73
C SER A 140 -16.00 -2.40 10.60
N GLU A 141 -16.93 -1.50 10.28
CA GLU A 141 -16.66 -0.07 10.22
C GLU A 141 -16.17 0.47 11.57
N ASN A 142 -16.79 0.05 12.68
CA ASN A 142 -16.40 0.46 14.02
C ASN A 142 -14.96 0.03 14.36
N THR A 143 -14.60 -1.21 14.08
CA THR A 143 -13.23 -1.70 14.26
C THR A 143 -12.25 -0.92 13.40
N THR A 144 -12.62 -0.62 12.17
CA THR A 144 -11.80 0.16 11.24
C THR A 144 -11.53 1.56 11.76
N ILE A 145 -12.57 2.24 12.26
CA ILE A 145 -12.45 3.58 12.88
C ILE A 145 -11.50 3.54 14.09
N GLN A 146 -11.67 2.59 14.98
CA GLN A 146 -10.83 2.44 16.17
C GLN A 146 -9.36 2.21 15.81
N ARG A 147 -9.11 1.33 14.84
CA ARG A 147 -7.76 1.02 14.37
C ARG A 147 -7.12 2.21 13.66
N LEU A 148 -7.88 2.93 12.84
CA LEU A 148 -7.40 4.13 12.15
C LEU A 148 -7.05 5.23 13.16
N ASN A 149 -7.89 5.46 14.17
CA ASN A 149 -7.62 6.44 15.21
C ASN A 149 -6.35 6.09 16.01
N ARG A 150 -6.14 4.82 16.28
CA ARG A 150 -4.92 4.35 16.95
C ARG A 150 -3.69 4.55 16.05
N ALA A 151 -3.80 4.25 14.77
CA ALA A 151 -2.72 4.47 13.80
C ALA A 151 -2.37 5.96 13.69
N ARG A 152 -3.38 6.84 13.68
CA ARG A 152 -3.19 8.30 13.68
C ARG A 152 -2.44 8.78 14.91
N ARG A 153 -2.77 8.27 16.09
CA ARG A 153 -2.07 8.63 17.34
C ARG A 153 -0.60 8.24 17.29
N LYS A 154 -0.30 7.04 16.83
CA LYS A 154 1.07 6.57 16.67
C LYS A 154 1.84 7.42 15.65
N LEU A 155 1.21 7.76 14.54
CA LEU A 155 1.81 8.63 13.53
C LEU A 155 2.12 10.01 14.10
N LYS A 156 1.19 10.59 14.88
CA LYS A 156 1.38 11.87 15.55
C LYS A 156 2.55 11.82 16.52
N GLU A 157 2.68 10.77 17.31
CA GLU A 157 3.81 10.57 18.23
C GLU A 157 5.14 10.53 17.48
N ILE A 158 5.22 9.80 16.37
CA ILE A 158 6.42 9.73 15.53
C ILE A 158 6.74 11.11 14.94
N LEU A 159 5.75 11.83 14.44
CA LEU A 159 5.94 13.17 13.88
C LEU A 159 6.44 14.18 14.92
N VAL A 160 5.96 14.12 16.15
CA VAL A 160 6.42 14.95 17.27
C VAL A 160 7.88 14.63 17.62
N GLU A 161 8.26 13.36 17.67
CA GLU A 161 9.64 12.93 17.95
C GLU A 161 10.64 13.48 16.92
N VAL A 162 10.24 13.63 15.66
CA VAL A 162 11.11 14.20 14.61
C VAL A 162 10.98 15.73 14.48
N GLY A 163 10.29 16.39 15.42
CA GLY A 163 10.16 17.86 15.47
C GLY A 163 9.12 18.44 14.51
N TYR A 164 8.25 17.63 13.96
CA TYR A 164 7.21 18.05 13.03
C TYR A 164 5.93 18.43 13.80
N GLY A 165 5.84 19.61 14.29
CA GLY A 165 4.64 20.06 15.05
C GLY A 165 4.95 21.00 16.19
N GLU A 166 6.22 21.31 16.40
CA GLU A 166 6.68 22.30 17.39
C GLU A 166 6.75 23.72 16.81
N ARG A 167 5.80 24.09 15.98
CA ARG A 167 5.72 25.47 15.46
C ARG A 167 4.37 26.08 15.79
#